data_b9a676dd3efcf72b41070f2a88ca9dad
#
_entry.id   b9a676dd3efcf72b41070f2a88ca9dad
#
_cell.length_a   1.000
_cell.length_b   1.000
_cell.length_c   1.000
_cell.angle_alpha   90.00
_cell.angle_beta   90.00
_cell.angle_gamma   90.00
#
_symmetry.space_group_name_H-M   'P 1'
#
loop_
_entity.id
_entity.type
_entity.pdbx_description
1 polymer ?
#
loop_
_entity_poly.entity_id
_entity_poly.type
_entity_poly.pdbx_seq_one_letter_code
_entity_poly.pdbx_strand_id
1 'polypeptide(L)'
;MEPIGLIGYGSMADMIARQLLKHKQIEENELFVETRTKGDRLQALLADYPNVSAKPLEVWAEKCALIFICVPPLHVIETVHRLHPYVNRNTHIVSVAAGVPLRLLEAETAAGISRVIPAITSEAEAGISLVVHSEALAAQKKERLDDLLSAFSSVREIKESNLDAASNLTSSAPGFIAAVFEELAQAAVRNSGLTKEEAFDFLIHSLYGTGKLLVEKKMSFEETLNRVATKGGITGEGAAVIRASVPHVFDQVFEKTLEKYEQLTEQAAKET
;
A
#
# COMPACT_ATOMS: atom_id res chain seq x y z
N MET A 1 15.09 8.74 -18.86
CA MET A 1 14.47 7.60 -18.12
C MET A 1 13.39 7.00 -19.00
N GLU A 2 12.95 5.78 -18.79
CA GLU A 2 11.88 5.19 -19.62
C GLU A 2 10.52 5.62 -19.10
N PRO A 3 9.54 5.91 -19.99
CA PRO A 3 8.22 6.34 -19.60
C PRO A 3 7.48 5.34 -18.73
N ILE A 4 6.65 5.86 -17.80
CA ILE A 4 5.79 5.09 -16.90
C ILE A 4 4.34 5.46 -17.15
N GLY A 5 3.48 4.44 -17.25
CA GLY A 5 2.03 4.59 -17.35
C GLY A 5 1.31 4.26 -16.05
N LEU A 6 0.27 5.00 -15.72
CA LEU A 6 -0.66 4.72 -14.62
C LEU A 6 -2.07 4.60 -15.18
N ILE A 7 -2.74 3.48 -14.93
CA ILE A 7 -4.15 3.26 -15.30
C ILE A 7 -5.00 3.21 -14.04
N GLY A 8 -5.95 4.13 -13.96
CA GLY A 8 -6.68 4.46 -12.73
C GLY A 8 -5.93 5.49 -11.90
N TYR A 9 -6.67 6.50 -11.38
CA TYR A 9 -6.05 7.57 -10.58
C TYR A 9 -6.83 7.80 -9.28
N GLY A 10 -6.69 6.84 -8.37
CA GLY A 10 -7.16 6.91 -7.00
C GLY A 10 -6.04 7.32 -6.03
N SER A 11 -6.24 7.11 -4.74
CA SER A 11 -5.27 7.46 -3.68
C SER A 11 -3.90 6.80 -3.88
N MET A 12 -3.86 5.51 -4.23
CA MET A 12 -2.58 4.81 -4.43
C MET A 12 -1.83 5.30 -5.67
N ALA A 13 -2.53 5.56 -6.78
CA ALA A 13 -1.91 6.10 -7.97
C ALA A 13 -1.37 7.52 -7.75
N ASP A 14 -2.12 8.37 -7.04
CA ASP A 14 -1.70 9.72 -6.68
C ASP A 14 -0.43 9.69 -5.81
N MET A 15 -0.42 8.83 -4.78
CA MET A 15 0.74 8.64 -3.91
C MET A 15 1.96 8.18 -4.73
N ILE A 16 1.83 7.14 -5.57
CA ILE A 16 2.94 6.62 -6.40
C ILE A 16 3.45 7.71 -7.35
N ALA A 17 2.55 8.38 -8.09
CA ALA A 17 2.92 9.43 -9.03
C ALA A 17 3.69 10.56 -8.35
N ARG A 18 3.15 11.08 -7.24
CA ARG A 18 3.78 12.19 -6.50
C ARG A 18 5.12 11.80 -5.90
N GLN A 19 5.25 10.59 -5.36
CA GLN A 19 6.51 10.13 -4.80
C GLN A 19 7.56 9.91 -5.89
N LEU A 20 7.21 9.31 -7.02
CA LEU A 20 8.13 9.16 -8.15
C LEU A 20 8.64 10.52 -8.68
N LEU A 21 7.75 11.49 -8.82
CA LEU A 21 8.10 12.85 -9.27
C LEU A 21 8.94 13.61 -8.23
N LYS A 22 8.52 13.58 -6.96
CA LYS A 22 9.22 14.21 -5.83
C LYS A 22 10.66 13.74 -5.71
N HIS A 23 10.87 12.44 -5.83
CA HIS A 23 12.20 11.81 -5.74
C HIS A 23 12.94 11.75 -7.07
N LYS A 24 12.43 12.43 -8.11
CA LYS A 24 13.06 12.51 -9.45
C LYS A 24 13.37 11.14 -10.05
N GLN A 25 12.51 10.15 -9.75
CA GLN A 25 12.61 8.83 -10.35
C GLN A 25 12.10 8.82 -11.79
N ILE A 26 11.35 9.86 -12.18
CA ILE A 26 10.81 10.07 -13.51
C ILE A 26 10.68 11.58 -13.76
N GLU A 27 10.83 11.99 -15.02
CA GLU A 27 10.50 13.35 -15.43
C GLU A 27 9.00 13.48 -15.71
N GLU A 28 8.44 14.69 -15.52
CA GLU A 28 6.99 14.92 -15.69
C GLU A 28 6.47 14.47 -17.07
N ASN A 29 7.20 14.77 -18.14
CA ASN A 29 6.82 14.45 -19.52
C ASN A 29 6.94 12.96 -19.87
N GLU A 30 7.49 12.15 -18.99
CA GLU A 30 7.59 10.70 -19.10
C GLU A 30 6.52 9.98 -18.27
N LEU A 31 5.70 10.71 -17.49
CA LEU A 31 4.58 10.16 -16.72
C LEU A 31 3.27 10.31 -17.48
N PHE A 32 2.63 9.16 -17.75
CA PHE A 32 1.34 9.08 -18.43
C PHE A 32 0.27 8.56 -17.47
N VAL A 33 -0.90 9.18 -17.53
CA VAL A 33 -2.03 8.80 -16.66
C VAL A 33 -3.28 8.60 -17.51
N GLU A 34 -3.98 7.49 -17.30
CA GLU A 34 -5.34 7.30 -17.76
C GLU A 34 -6.29 7.08 -16.60
N THR A 35 -7.42 7.74 -16.63
CA THR A 35 -8.53 7.48 -15.69
C THR A 35 -9.87 7.78 -16.35
N ARG A 36 -10.90 7.02 -15.99
CA ARG A 36 -12.27 7.25 -16.48
C ARG A 36 -12.87 8.56 -15.97
N THR A 37 -12.49 8.97 -14.76
CA THR A 37 -12.98 10.21 -14.12
C THR A 37 -11.82 11.14 -13.81
N LYS A 38 -11.88 12.37 -14.33
CA LYS A 38 -10.93 13.44 -13.98
C LYS A 38 -11.35 14.05 -12.64
N GLY A 39 -11.10 13.33 -11.55
CA GLY A 39 -11.38 13.79 -10.20
C GLY A 39 -10.35 14.82 -9.71
N ASP A 40 -10.62 15.41 -8.53
CA ASP A 40 -9.83 16.48 -7.92
C ASP A 40 -8.35 16.12 -7.73
N ARG A 41 -8.03 14.84 -7.41
CA ARG A 41 -6.64 14.39 -7.27
C ARG A 41 -5.84 14.54 -8.56
N LEU A 42 -6.41 14.13 -9.70
CA LEU A 42 -5.72 14.28 -10.98
C LEU A 42 -5.58 15.76 -11.36
N GLN A 43 -6.59 16.58 -11.09
CA GLN A 43 -6.52 18.03 -11.35
C GLN A 43 -5.41 18.67 -10.50
N ALA A 44 -5.30 18.30 -9.23
CA ALA A 44 -4.23 18.76 -8.33
C ALA A 44 -2.84 18.31 -8.83
N LEU A 45 -2.70 17.05 -9.26
CA LEU A 45 -1.43 16.59 -9.83
C LEU A 45 -1.03 17.42 -11.04
N LEU A 46 -1.96 17.66 -11.98
CA LEU A 46 -1.68 18.41 -13.21
C LEU A 46 -1.43 19.91 -12.95
N ALA A 47 -1.94 20.45 -11.86
CA ALA A 47 -1.62 21.81 -11.42
C ALA A 47 -0.19 21.90 -10.86
N ASP A 48 0.24 20.89 -10.08
CA ASP A 48 1.59 20.85 -9.50
C ASP A 48 2.65 20.42 -10.52
N TYR A 49 2.27 19.55 -11.48
CA TYR A 49 3.15 18.95 -12.49
C TYR A 49 2.53 19.07 -13.89
N PRO A 50 2.59 20.25 -14.55
CA PRO A 50 1.83 20.55 -15.76
C PRO A 50 2.27 19.76 -17.01
N ASN A 51 3.46 19.16 -17.01
CA ASN A 51 3.95 18.35 -18.13
C ASN A 51 3.55 16.87 -18.04
N VAL A 52 2.88 16.43 -16.96
CA VAL A 52 2.30 15.08 -16.87
C VAL A 52 1.19 14.92 -17.90
N SER A 53 1.20 13.81 -18.62
CA SER A 53 0.28 13.57 -19.73
C SER A 53 -0.93 12.76 -19.31
N ALA A 54 -2.09 13.40 -19.14
CA ALA A 54 -3.37 12.74 -18.88
C ALA A 54 -4.13 12.45 -20.18
N LYS A 55 -3.87 11.30 -20.81
CA LYS A 55 -4.41 10.88 -22.10
C LYS A 55 -4.88 9.42 -22.08
N PRO A 56 -5.75 8.99 -23.03
CA PRO A 56 -6.12 7.58 -23.19
C PRO A 56 -4.89 6.68 -23.41
N LEU A 57 -4.96 5.43 -22.95
CA LEU A 57 -3.83 4.49 -22.99
C LEU A 57 -3.35 4.19 -24.42
N GLU A 58 -4.22 4.24 -25.39
CA GLU A 58 -3.95 4.03 -26.82
C GLU A 58 -2.88 5.01 -27.37
N VAL A 59 -2.68 6.14 -26.71
CA VAL A 59 -1.71 7.18 -27.10
C VAL A 59 -0.30 6.89 -26.60
N TRP A 60 -0.16 6.16 -25.48
CA TRP A 60 1.09 6.06 -24.76
C TRP A 60 1.51 4.65 -24.33
N ALA A 61 0.60 3.68 -24.29
CA ALA A 61 0.90 2.37 -23.70
C ALA A 61 2.11 1.66 -24.39
N GLU A 62 2.23 1.73 -25.71
CA GLU A 62 3.37 1.16 -26.46
C GLU A 62 4.73 1.80 -26.11
N LYS A 63 4.71 3.02 -25.60
CA LYS A 63 5.93 3.77 -25.23
C LYS A 63 6.42 3.43 -23.84
N CYS A 64 5.55 2.89 -22.99
CA CYS A 64 5.85 2.62 -21.59
C CYS A 64 6.43 1.22 -21.41
N ALA A 65 7.62 1.15 -20.85
CA ALA A 65 8.22 -0.12 -20.45
C ALA A 65 7.65 -0.62 -19.11
N LEU A 66 7.07 0.28 -18.30
CA LEU A 66 6.46 -0.02 -17.00
C LEU A 66 5.07 0.62 -16.92
N ILE A 67 4.06 -0.19 -16.59
CA ILE A 67 2.66 0.25 -16.47
C ILE A 67 2.08 -0.22 -15.15
N PHE A 68 1.65 0.72 -14.31
CA PHE A 68 0.92 0.42 -13.07
C PHE A 68 -0.58 0.37 -13.34
N ILE A 69 -1.23 -0.71 -12.90
CA ILE A 69 -2.68 -0.86 -12.89
C ILE A 69 -3.18 -0.54 -11.48
N CYS A 70 -3.81 0.62 -11.35
CA CYS A 70 -4.29 1.20 -10.09
C CYS A 70 -5.81 1.31 -10.04
N VAL A 71 -6.50 0.43 -10.75
CA VAL A 71 -7.97 0.33 -10.73
C VAL A 71 -8.45 -0.60 -9.60
N PRO A 72 -9.73 -0.52 -9.19
CA PRO A 72 -10.30 -1.48 -8.26
C PRO A 72 -10.15 -2.94 -8.75
N PRO A 73 -10.07 -3.94 -7.84
CA PRO A 73 -9.82 -5.34 -8.20
C PRO A 73 -10.70 -5.88 -9.33
N LEU A 74 -11.98 -5.54 -9.33
CA LEU A 74 -12.96 -5.99 -10.35
C LEU A 74 -12.70 -5.46 -11.77
N HIS A 75 -11.83 -4.46 -11.94
CA HIS A 75 -11.52 -3.89 -13.24
C HIS A 75 -10.10 -4.22 -13.72
N VAL A 76 -9.36 -5.05 -12.97
CA VAL A 76 -7.96 -5.33 -13.30
C VAL A 76 -7.86 -6.19 -14.56
N ILE A 77 -8.64 -7.27 -14.65
CA ILE A 77 -8.63 -8.19 -15.81
C ILE A 77 -9.07 -7.45 -17.08
N GLU A 78 -10.20 -6.72 -17.03
CA GLU A 78 -10.64 -5.87 -18.14
C GLU A 78 -9.52 -4.90 -18.58
N THR A 79 -8.80 -4.32 -17.63
CA THR A 79 -7.70 -3.39 -17.91
C THR A 79 -6.52 -4.08 -18.60
N VAL A 80 -6.17 -5.31 -18.18
CA VAL A 80 -5.13 -6.12 -18.83
C VAL A 80 -5.55 -6.47 -20.26
N HIS A 81 -6.81 -6.85 -20.49
CA HIS A 81 -7.35 -7.09 -21.85
C HIS A 81 -7.23 -5.86 -22.74
N ARG A 82 -7.58 -4.67 -22.24
CA ARG A 82 -7.43 -3.42 -22.97
C ARG A 82 -5.98 -3.08 -23.31
N LEU A 83 -5.04 -3.48 -22.43
CA LEU A 83 -3.60 -3.29 -22.67
C LEU A 83 -3.03 -4.27 -23.69
N HIS A 84 -3.64 -5.45 -23.88
CA HIS A 84 -3.09 -6.53 -24.68
C HIS A 84 -2.57 -6.11 -26.07
N PRO A 85 -3.25 -5.25 -26.85
CA PRO A 85 -2.76 -4.82 -28.17
C PRO A 85 -1.49 -3.96 -28.14
N TYR A 86 -1.16 -3.35 -26.99
CA TYR A 86 -0.12 -2.33 -26.84
C TYR A 86 1.09 -2.83 -26.05
N VAL A 87 1.02 -4.01 -25.46
CA VAL A 87 2.07 -4.55 -24.60
C VAL A 87 2.69 -5.81 -25.17
N ASN A 88 3.92 -6.08 -24.77
CA ASN A 88 4.66 -7.27 -25.21
C ASN A 88 5.59 -7.77 -24.09
N ARG A 89 6.45 -8.75 -24.38
CA ARG A 89 7.40 -9.31 -23.41
C ARG A 89 8.40 -8.31 -22.83
N ASN A 90 8.56 -7.13 -23.47
CA ASN A 90 9.42 -6.08 -22.95
C ASN A 90 8.67 -5.14 -21.99
N THR A 91 7.35 -5.18 -21.94
CA THR A 91 6.55 -4.43 -21.01
C THR A 91 6.54 -5.11 -19.63
N HIS A 92 6.54 -4.31 -18.57
CA HIS A 92 6.34 -4.76 -17.20
C HIS A 92 5.04 -4.17 -16.68
N ILE A 93 4.07 -5.01 -16.35
CA ILE A 93 2.80 -4.62 -15.76
C ILE A 93 2.88 -4.83 -14.25
N VAL A 94 2.50 -3.82 -13.49
CA VAL A 94 2.47 -3.83 -12.02
C VAL A 94 1.03 -3.61 -11.56
N SER A 95 0.40 -4.63 -11.00
CA SER A 95 -0.91 -4.48 -10.37
C SER A 95 -0.76 -4.08 -8.91
N VAL A 96 -1.44 -3.01 -8.48
CA VAL A 96 -1.51 -2.61 -7.07
C VAL A 96 -2.83 -3.04 -6.41
N ALA A 97 -3.63 -3.84 -7.09
CA ALA A 97 -4.91 -4.31 -6.60
C ALA A 97 -4.75 -5.49 -5.65
N ALA A 98 -5.48 -5.45 -4.53
CA ALA A 98 -5.61 -6.58 -3.61
C ALA A 98 -6.51 -7.68 -4.22
N GLY A 99 -6.29 -8.94 -3.84
CA GLY A 99 -7.17 -10.05 -4.20
C GLY A 99 -7.14 -10.50 -5.67
N VAL A 100 -6.18 -10.03 -6.49
CA VAL A 100 -6.03 -10.47 -7.89
C VAL A 100 -4.68 -11.21 -8.03
N PRO A 101 -4.66 -12.54 -8.00
CA PRO A 101 -3.41 -13.31 -8.01
C PRO A 101 -2.69 -13.28 -9.36
N LEU A 102 -1.35 -13.45 -9.33
CA LEU A 102 -0.49 -13.46 -10.53
C LEU A 102 -1.01 -14.39 -11.62
N ARG A 103 -1.46 -15.58 -11.26
CA ARG A 103 -1.94 -16.57 -12.21
C ARG A 103 -3.07 -16.09 -13.11
N LEU A 104 -3.97 -15.22 -12.59
CA LEU A 104 -5.04 -14.64 -13.38
C LEU A 104 -4.52 -13.57 -14.34
N LEU A 105 -3.53 -12.79 -13.91
CA LEU A 105 -2.90 -11.77 -14.75
C LEU A 105 -2.02 -12.39 -15.86
N GLU A 106 -1.25 -13.41 -15.51
CA GLU A 106 -0.35 -14.13 -16.44
C GLU A 106 -1.12 -14.86 -17.55
N ALA A 107 -2.36 -15.28 -17.29
CA ALA A 107 -3.22 -15.88 -18.29
C ALA A 107 -3.61 -14.91 -19.43
N GLU A 108 -3.63 -13.60 -19.13
CA GLU A 108 -4.19 -12.58 -20.02
C GLU A 108 -3.14 -11.80 -20.83
N THR A 109 -1.84 -11.97 -20.55
CA THR A 109 -0.80 -11.22 -21.25
C THR A 109 0.54 -11.93 -21.30
N ALA A 110 1.32 -11.63 -22.34
CA ALA A 110 2.72 -12.06 -22.43
C ALA A 110 3.70 -11.07 -21.75
N ALA A 111 3.24 -9.95 -21.22
CA ALA A 111 4.06 -8.99 -20.49
C ALA A 111 4.55 -9.62 -19.17
N GLY A 112 5.70 -9.15 -18.66
CA GLY A 112 6.14 -9.51 -17.32
C GLY A 112 5.24 -8.86 -16.26
N ILE A 113 4.95 -9.57 -15.17
CA ILE A 113 3.99 -9.09 -14.16
C ILE A 113 4.62 -9.04 -12.78
N SER A 114 4.25 -8.01 -12.03
CA SER A 114 4.43 -7.92 -10.58
C SER A 114 3.14 -7.50 -9.91
N ARG A 115 2.95 -7.96 -8.68
CA ARG A 115 1.97 -7.42 -7.75
C ARG A 115 2.69 -6.58 -6.72
N VAL A 116 2.20 -5.39 -6.48
CA VAL A 116 2.73 -4.50 -5.43
C VAL A 116 1.59 -4.07 -4.54
N ILE A 117 1.73 -4.26 -3.24
CA ILE A 117 0.81 -3.70 -2.27
C ILE A 117 1.53 -2.58 -1.51
N PRO A 118 1.36 -1.33 -1.95
CA PRO A 118 1.96 -0.19 -1.27
C PRO A 118 1.13 0.18 -0.02
N ALA A 119 1.76 0.85 0.93
CA ALA A 119 1.09 1.41 2.10
C ALA A 119 0.96 2.93 1.98
N ILE A 120 -0.15 3.50 2.45
CA ILE A 120 -0.37 4.96 2.45
C ILE A 120 0.71 5.73 3.23
N THR A 121 1.34 5.07 4.20
CA THR A 121 2.47 5.62 4.96
C THR A 121 3.71 5.94 4.12
N SER A 122 3.73 5.50 2.86
CA SER A 122 4.72 5.91 1.86
C SER A 122 4.63 7.41 1.51
N GLU A 123 3.50 8.08 1.73
CA GLU A 123 3.39 9.54 1.63
C GLU A 123 4.31 10.25 2.63
N ALA A 124 4.56 9.61 3.77
CA ALA A 124 5.49 10.07 4.79
C ALA A 124 6.88 9.42 4.68
N GLU A 125 7.20 8.74 3.57
CA GLU A 125 8.47 8.02 3.34
C GLU A 125 8.76 6.94 4.40
N ALA A 126 7.72 6.46 5.07
CA ALA A 126 7.79 5.47 6.15
C ALA A 126 6.94 4.21 5.85
N GLY A 127 6.62 4.00 4.58
CA GLY A 127 5.81 2.87 4.14
C GLY A 127 6.61 1.60 3.89
N ILE A 128 5.87 0.49 3.77
CA ILE A 128 6.37 -0.77 3.23
C ILE A 128 5.60 -1.05 1.93
N SER A 129 6.33 -1.39 0.87
CA SER A 129 5.78 -1.94 -0.36
C SER A 129 6.05 -3.44 -0.39
N LEU A 130 5.00 -4.25 -0.33
CA LEU A 130 5.12 -5.69 -0.53
C LEU A 130 5.12 -5.98 -2.02
N VAL A 131 6.04 -6.85 -2.48
CA VAL A 131 6.21 -7.16 -3.89
C VAL A 131 6.19 -8.67 -4.11
N VAL A 132 5.49 -9.10 -5.15
CA VAL A 132 5.52 -10.45 -5.69
C VAL A 132 5.75 -10.35 -7.19
N HIS A 133 6.73 -11.09 -7.70
CA HIS A 133 7.05 -11.09 -9.12
C HIS A 133 6.66 -12.40 -9.78
N SER A 134 6.23 -12.35 -11.03
CA SER A 134 6.13 -13.56 -11.85
C SER A 134 7.51 -14.20 -12.05
N GLU A 135 7.55 -15.54 -12.14
CA GLU A 135 8.81 -16.27 -12.32
C GLU A 135 9.51 -15.90 -13.63
N ALA A 136 8.73 -15.62 -14.68
CA ALA A 136 9.23 -15.25 -15.99
C ALA A 136 9.77 -13.82 -16.09
N LEU A 137 9.60 -13.00 -15.06
CA LEU A 137 10.03 -11.60 -15.07
C LEU A 137 11.56 -11.51 -15.00
N ALA A 138 12.16 -10.79 -15.96
CA ALA A 138 13.61 -10.60 -16.01
C ALA A 138 14.12 -9.84 -14.76
N ALA A 139 15.28 -10.28 -14.22
CA ALA A 139 15.88 -9.70 -13.02
C ALA A 139 16.02 -8.18 -13.10
N GLN A 140 16.47 -7.65 -14.24
CA GLN A 140 16.62 -6.20 -14.44
C GLN A 140 15.31 -5.42 -14.26
N LYS A 141 14.16 -6.02 -14.62
CA LYS A 141 12.84 -5.37 -14.42
C LYS A 141 12.42 -5.41 -12.95
N LYS A 142 12.75 -6.49 -12.23
CA LYS A 142 12.55 -6.58 -10.79
C LYS A 142 13.35 -5.50 -10.08
N GLU A 143 14.66 -5.45 -10.33
CA GLU A 143 15.57 -4.44 -9.76
C GLU A 143 15.09 -3.01 -10.03
N ARG A 144 14.69 -2.73 -11.27
CA ARG A 144 14.16 -1.40 -11.63
C ARG A 144 12.91 -1.03 -10.81
N LEU A 145 11.96 -1.97 -10.66
CA LEU A 145 10.77 -1.71 -9.86
C LEU A 145 11.12 -1.48 -8.39
N ASP A 146 12.02 -2.29 -7.85
CA ASP A 146 12.48 -2.17 -6.47
C ASP A 146 13.20 -0.85 -6.22
N ASP A 147 14.05 -0.40 -7.13
CA ASP A 147 14.72 0.90 -7.07
C ASP A 147 13.72 2.06 -7.05
N LEU A 148 12.72 2.04 -7.95
CA LEU A 148 11.68 3.05 -8.01
C LEU A 148 10.89 3.15 -6.69
N LEU A 149 10.48 2.00 -6.13
CA LEU A 149 9.71 1.94 -4.90
C LEU A 149 10.56 2.27 -3.67
N SER A 150 11.86 1.91 -3.68
CA SER A 150 12.79 2.16 -2.58
C SER A 150 13.08 3.65 -2.35
N ALA A 151 12.77 4.50 -3.32
CA ALA A 151 12.89 5.95 -3.16
C ALA A 151 11.95 6.51 -2.06
N PHE A 152 10.85 5.83 -1.75
CA PHE A 152 9.84 6.34 -0.82
C PHE A 152 9.23 5.26 0.10
N SER A 153 9.67 4.01 0.00
CA SER A 153 9.18 2.92 0.83
C SER A 153 10.25 1.85 1.08
N SER A 154 10.05 1.02 2.09
CA SER A 154 10.87 -0.17 2.31
C SER A 154 10.30 -1.33 1.50
N VAL A 155 10.97 -1.74 0.43
CA VAL A 155 10.52 -2.84 -0.44
C VAL A 155 10.78 -4.19 0.21
N ARG A 156 9.80 -5.09 0.14
CA ARG A 156 9.89 -6.46 0.64
C ARG A 156 9.28 -7.43 -0.37
N GLU A 157 10.14 -8.23 -1.02
CA GLU A 157 9.67 -9.36 -1.81
C GLU A 157 9.20 -10.48 -0.87
N ILE A 158 8.02 -11.04 -1.12
CA ILE A 158 7.43 -12.12 -0.33
C ILE A 158 6.80 -13.18 -1.23
N LYS A 159 6.48 -14.33 -0.65
CA LYS A 159 5.70 -15.37 -1.34
C LYS A 159 4.26 -14.89 -1.53
N GLU A 160 3.69 -15.14 -2.71
CA GLU A 160 2.31 -14.74 -3.01
C GLU A 160 1.30 -15.32 -2.01
N SER A 161 1.51 -16.54 -1.53
CA SER A 161 0.66 -17.18 -0.51
C SER A 161 0.57 -16.41 0.82
N ASN A 162 1.50 -15.52 1.08
CA ASN A 162 1.53 -14.72 2.31
C ASN A 162 1.11 -13.26 2.07
N LEU A 163 0.85 -12.87 0.80
CA LEU A 163 0.64 -11.48 0.45
C LEU A 163 -0.55 -10.85 1.17
N ASP A 164 -1.68 -11.55 1.22
CA ASP A 164 -2.92 -11.04 1.81
C ASP A 164 -2.78 -10.85 3.33
N ALA A 165 -2.19 -11.84 4.03
CA ALA A 165 -1.91 -11.74 5.46
C ALA A 165 -0.89 -10.63 5.76
N ALA A 166 0.18 -10.51 4.98
CA ALA A 166 1.18 -9.45 5.13
C ALA A 166 0.60 -8.06 4.81
N SER A 167 -0.34 -7.98 3.87
CA SER A 167 -1.05 -6.73 3.55
C SER A 167 -1.85 -6.19 4.73
N ASN A 168 -2.40 -7.06 5.57
CA ASN A 168 -3.05 -6.65 6.82
C ASN A 168 -2.09 -5.97 7.79
N LEU A 169 -0.80 -6.34 7.75
CA LEU A 169 0.25 -5.78 8.62
C LEU A 169 0.95 -4.55 8.02
N THR A 170 0.68 -4.21 6.76
CA THR A 170 1.35 -3.11 6.05
C THR A 170 0.37 -2.08 5.51
N SER A 171 -0.38 -2.41 4.47
CA SER A 171 -1.27 -1.45 3.80
C SER A 171 -2.58 -1.22 4.56
N SER A 172 -3.12 -2.24 5.25
CA SER A 172 -4.33 -2.12 6.08
C SER A 172 -4.01 -1.65 7.51
N ALA A 173 -2.83 -1.99 8.03
CA ALA A 173 -2.43 -1.69 9.40
C ALA A 173 -2.57 -0.21 9.80
N PRO A 174 -2.28 0.80 8.96
CA PRO A 174 -2.53 2.19 9.33
C PRO A 174 -3.98 2.47 9.74
N GLY A 175 -4.94 1.85 9.03
CA GLY A 175 -6.36 1.95 9.38
C GLY A 175 -6.70 1.23 10.70
N PHE A 176 -6.15 0.02 10.91
CA PHE A 176 -6.36 -0.73 12.16
C PHE A 176 -5.74 -0.02 13.36
N ILE A 177 -4.52 0.52 13.19
CA ILE A 177 -3.84 1.33 14.20
C ILE A 177 -4.68 2.56 14.53
N ALA A 178 -5.17 3.29 13.54
CA ALA A 178 -6.02 4.46 13.76
C ALA A 178 -7.28 4.09 14.56
N ALA A 179 -7.98 3.01 14.19
CA ALA A 179 -9.19 2.56 14.90
C ALA A 179 -8.91 2.18 16.36
N VAL A 180 -7.83 1.40 16.61
CA VAL A 180 -7.45 0.99 17.98
C VAL A 180 -7.07 2.18 18.84
N PHE A 181 -6.28 3.10 18.31
CA PHE A 181 -5.81 4.25 19.08
C PHE A 181 -6.90 5.32 19.23
N GLU A 182 -7.83 5.43 18.30
CA GLU A 182 -9.01 6.27 18.48
C GLU A 182 -9.83 5.80 19.69
N GLU A 183 -10.09 4.50 19.82
CA GLU A 183 -10.81 3.95 20.97
C GLU A 183 -10.06 4.13 22.29
N LEU A 184 -8.73 4.04 22.28
CA LEU A 184 -7.91 4.33 23.46
C LEU A 184 -8.04 5.80 23.89
N ALA A 185 -7.99 6.73 22.95
CA ALA A 185 -8.18 8.17 23.23
C ALA A 185 -9.59 8.46 23.76
N GLN A 186 -10.62 7.86 23.16
CA GLN A 186 -12.00 8.00 23.60
C GLN A 186 -12.21 7.42 25.02
N ALA A 187 -11.54 6.31 25.34
CA ALA A 187 -11.56 5.76 26.69
C ALA A 187 -10.93 6.71 27.71
N ALA A 188 -9.83 7.38 27.35
CA ALA A 188 -9.24 8.40 28.20
C ALA A 188 -10.22 9.56 28.48
N VAL A 189 -10.92 10.05 27.47
CA VAL A 189 -11.95 11.10 27.62
C VAL A 189 -13.10 10.62 28.52
N ARG A 190 -13.58 9.39 28.32
CA ARG A 190 -14.67 8.83 29.14
C ARG A 190 -14.31 8.65 30.62
N ASN A 191 -13.04 8.47 30.95
CA ASN A 191 -12.57 8.14 32.30
C ASN A 191 -11.76 9.25 32.98
N SER A 192 -11.68 10.44 32.38
CA SER A 192 -10.95 11.57 32.94
C SER A 192 -11.60 12.92 32.61
N GLY A 193 -10.96 14.04 32.97
CA GLY A 193 -11.37 15.38 32.56
C GLY A 193 -10.69 15.90 31.30
N LEU A 194 -9.97 15.03 30.55
CA LEU A 194 -9.31 15.42 29.30
C LEU A 194 -10.32 15.78 28.22
N THR A 195 -10.01 16.79 27.43
CA THR A 195 -10.73 17.05 26.19
C THR A 195 -10.35 16.03 25.12
N LYS A 196 -11.15 15.93 24.07
CA LYS A 196 -10.84 15.05 22.94
C LYS A 196 -9.52 15.46 22.29
N GLU A 197 -9.32 16.74 22.08
CA GLU A 197 -8.11 17.32 21.45
C GLU A 197 -6.85 16.96 22.25
N GLU A 198 -6.87 17.13 23.57
CA GLU A 198 -5.74 16.77 24.43
C GLU A 198 -5.43 15.27 24.38
N ALA A 199 -6.46 14.41 24.49
CA ALA A 199 -6.29 12.96 24.47
C ALA A 199 -5.68 12.46 23.13
N PHE A 200 -6.14 13.02 22.01
CA PHE A 200 -5.61 12.69 20.69
C PHE A 200 -4.17 13.19 20.50
N ASP A 201 -3.88 14.42 20.88
CA ASP A 201 -2.53 15.01 20.78
C ASP A 201 -1.51 14.17 21.56
N PHE A 202 -1.79 13.88 22.83
CA PHE A 202 -0.90 13.05 23.67
C PHE A 202 -0.66 11.66 23.09
N LEU A 203 -1.71 11.05 22.57
CA LEU A 203 -1.64 9.69 22.02
C LEU A 203 -0.87 9.62 20.70
N ILE A 204 -1.08 10.61 19.80
CA ILE A 204 -0.33 10.69 18.53
C ILE A 204 1.17 10.84 18.79
N HIS A 205 1.56 11.72 19.73
CA HIS A 205 2.96 11.90 20.10
C HIS A 205 3.57 10.63 20.74
N SER A 206 2.80 9.94 21.58
CA SER A 206 3.20 8.66 22.17
C SER A 206 3.38 7.58 21.12
N LEU A 207 2.47 7.49 20.15
CA LEU A 207 2.54 6.54 19.04
C LEU A 207 3.78 6.80 18.17
N TYR A 208 4.00 8.05 17.78
CA TYR A 208 5.17 8.45 17.00
C TYR A 208 6.48 8.12 17.73
N GLY A 209 6.59 8.48 19.02
CA GLY A 209 7.77 8.19 19.83
C GLY A 209 8.02 6.70 19.99
N THR A 210 6.96 5.92 20.23
CA THR A 210 7.06 4.46 20.33
C THR A 210 7.50 3.85 19.01
N GLY A 211 6.93 4.28 17.88
CA GLY A 211 7.34 3.84 16.55
C GLY A 211 8.84 4.10 16.29
N LYS A 212 9.35 5.28 16.68
CA LYS A 212 10.80 5.58 16.59
C LYS A 212 11.65 4.67 17.46
N LEU A 213 11.24 4.33 18.67
CA LEU A 213 11.96 3.38 19.52
C LEU A 213 12.07 2.00 18.87
N LEU A 214 10.97 1.51 18.32
CA LEU A 214 10.93 0.20 17.66
C LEU A 214 11.78 0.17 16.37
N VAL A 215 11.66 1.20 15.52
CA VAL A 215 12.28 1.23 14.19
C VAL A 215 13.75 1.70 14.28
N GLU A 216 14.01 2.88 14.86
CA GLU A 216 15.33 3.50 14.83
C GLU A 216 16.27 2.93 15.90
N LYS A 217 15.72 2.60 17.09
CA LYS A 217 16.49 2.00 18.18
C LYS A 217 16.45 0.47 18.16
N LYS A 218 15.69 -0.12 17.24
CA LYS A 218 15.52 -1.58 17.09
C LYS A 218 15.07 -2.27 18.38
N MET A 219 14.33 -1.56 19.23
CA MET A 219 13.75 -2.14 20.43
C MET A 219 12.65 -3.14 20.07
N SER A 220 12.58 -4.26 20.77
CA SER A 220 11.45 -5.17 20.64
C SER A 220 10.21 -4.62 21.38
N PHE A 221 9.03 -5.16 21.04
CA PHE A 221 7.80 -4.86 21.78
C PHE A 221 7.91 -5.20 23.26
N GLU A 222 8.56 -6.33 23.57
CA GLU A 222 8.75 -6.80 24.93
C GLU A 222 9.70 -5.87 25.71
N GLU A 223 10.83 -5.48 25.13
CA GLU A 223 11.76 -4.52 25.75
C GLU A 223 11.09 -3.16 26.00
N THR A 224 10.28 -2.67 25.03
CA THR A 224 9.55 -1.42 25.18
C THR A 224 8.58 -1.51 26.36
N LEU A 225 7.81 -2.60 26.46
CA LEU A 225 6.89 -2.81 27.55
C LEU A 225 7.62 -2.90 28.90
N ASN A 226 8.67 -3.72 29.00
CA ASN A 226 9.40 -3.95 30.23
C ASN A 226 10.10 -2.68 30.76
N ARG A 227 10.49 -1.75 29.87
CA ARG A 227 11.09 -0.48 30.29
C ARG A 227 10.11 0.48 30.95
N VAL A 228 8.82 0.40 30.63
CA VAL A 228 7.78 1.28 31.19
C VAL A 228 6.92 0.58 32.26
N ALA A 229 6.84 -0.75 32.23
CA ALA A 229 6.07 -1.55 33.18
C ALA A 229 6.95 -1.90 34.39
N THR A 230 6.88 -1.10 35.45
CA THR A 230 7.48 -1.45 36.75
C THR A 230 6.62 -2.49 37.48
N LYS A 231 7.25 -3.31 38.34
CA LYS A 231 6.54 -4.35 39.13
C LYS A 231 5.45 -3.70 40.01
N GLY A 232 4.20 -4.11 39.81
CA GLY A 232 3.03 -3.52 40.48
C GLY A 232 2.67 -2.12 40.00
N GLY A 233 3.22 -1.66 38.85
CA GLY A 233 2.95 -0.36 38.27
C GLY A 233 1.75 -0.33 37.34
N ILE A 234 1.25 0.87 37.07
CA ILE A 234 0.05 1.15 36.27
C ILE A 234 0.11 0.51 34.88
N THR A 235 1.26 0.59 34.22
CA THR A 235 1.44 0.04 32.85
C THR A 235 1.28 -1.48 32.83
N GLY A 236 1.73 -2.18 33.87
CA GLY A 236 1.59 -3.63 33.99
C GLY A 236 0.12 -4.05 34.09
N GLU A 237 -0.69 -3.36 34.89
CA GLU A 237 -2.13 -3.61 35.04
C GLU A 237 -2.87 -3.38 33.70
N GLY A 238 -2.59 -2.26 33.03
CA GLY A 238 -3.18 -1.96 31.72
C GLY A 238 -2.78 -3.00 30.65
N ALA A 239 -1.51 -3.42 30.63
CA ALA A 239 -1.03 -4.43 29.68
C ALA A 239 -1.67 -5.80 29.92
N ALA A 240 -1.99 -6.16 31.17
CA ALA A 240 -2.68 -7.41 31.50
C ALA A 240 -4.09 -7.44 30.92
N VAL A 241 -4.84 -6.33 31.02
CA VAL A 241 -6.17 -6.18 30.41
C VAL A 241 -6.11 -6.32 28.89
N ILE A 242 -5.14 -5.62 28.25
CA ILE A 242 -4.95 -5.69 26.79
C ILE A 242 -4.66 -7.13 26.36
N ARG A 243 -3.72 -7.82 27.02
CA ARG A 243 -3.35 -9.20 26.70
C ARG A 243 -4.49 -10.20 26.90
N ALA A 244 -5.42 -9.94 27.79
CA ALA A 244 -6.58 -10.79 28.01
C ALA A 244 -7.65 -10.63 26.91
N SER A 245 -7.79 -9.46 26.30
CA SER A 245 -8.93 -9.14 25.43
C SER A 245 -8.56 -8.99 23.96
N VAL A 246 -7.43 -8.37 23.66
CA VAL A 246 -7.07 -7.96 22.29
C VAL A 246 -6.72 -9.13 21.35
N PRO A 247 -6.12 -10.26 21.76
CA PRO A 247 -5.85 -11.36 20.85
C PRO A 247 -7.08 -11.83 20.08
N HIS A 248 -8.19 -12.05 20.77
CA HIS A 248 -9.45 -12.46 20.13
C HIS A 248 -9.97 -11.42 19.11
N VAL A 249 -9.81 -10.13 19.40
CA VAL A 249 -10.20 -9.07 18.47
C VAL A 249 -9.37 -9.13 17.17
N PHE A 250 -8.06 -9.31 17.29
CA PHE A 250 -7.21 -9.41 16.11
C PHE A 250 -7.39 -10.70 15.33
N ASP A 251 -7.68 -11.82 15.99
CA ASP A 251 -8.06 -13.06 15.29
C ASP A 251 -9.30 -12.82 14.41
N GLN A 252 -10.33 -12.14 14.93
CA GLN A 252 -11.53 -11.76 14.17
C GLN A 252 -11.22 -10.79 13.02
N VAL A 253 -10.32 -9.83 13.22
CA VAL A 253 -9.88 -8.91 12.15
C VAL A 253 -9.24 -9.70 11.01
N PHE A 254 -8.32 -10.62 11.32
CA PHE A 254 -7.68 -11.45 10.29
C PHE A 254 -8.68 -12.36 9.58
N GLU A 255 -9.56 -13.03 10.31
CA GLU A 255 -10.63 -13.86 9.73
C GLU A 255 -11.44 -13.06 8.70
N LYS A 256 -11.99 -11.90 9.11
CA LYS A 256 -12.83 -11.08 8.24
C LYS A 256 -12.12 -10.49 7.04
N THR A 257 -10.87 -10.10 7.20
CA THR A 257 -10.08 -9.54 6.10
C THR A 257 -9.64 -10.61 5.11
N LEU A 258 -9.24 -11.79 5.57
CA LEU A 258 -8.88 -12.91 4.68
C LEU A 258 -10.09 -13.44 3.92
N GLU A 259 -11.26 -13.61 4.56
CA GLU A 259 -12.53 -13.90 3.88
C GLU A 259 -12.81 -12.88 2.74
N LYS A 260 -12.52 -11.60 2.99
CA LYS A 260 -12.72 -10.56 1.97
C LYS A 260 -11.77 -10.67 0.79
N TYR A 261 -10.50 -11.01 1.05
CA TYR A 261 -9.53 -11.29 -0.03
C TYR A 261 -9.97 -12.47 -0.89
N GLU A 262 -10.44 -13.56 -0.30
CA GLU A 262 -10.97 -14.73 -1.02
C GLU A 262 -12.15 -14.33 -1.92
N GLN A 263 -13.11 -13.56 -1.41
CA GLN A 263 -14.23 -13.03 -2.19
C GLN A 263 -13.78 -12.20 -3.39
N LEU A 264 -12.76 -11.33 -3.21
CA LEU A 264 -12.21 -10.51 -4.31
C LEU A 264 -11.54 -11.38 -5.37
N THR A 265 -10.80 -12.42 -4.94
CA THR A 265 -10.17 -13.39 -5.84
C THR A 265 -11.21 -14.16 -6.67
N GLU A 266 -12.29 -14.63 -6.03
CA GLU A 266 -13.38 -15.33 -6.72
C GLU A 266 -14.10 -14.43 -7.72
N GLN A 267 -14.30 -13.15 -7.37
CA GLN A 267 -14.92 -12.17 -8.27
C GLN A 267 -14.03 -11.88 -9.47
N ALA A 268 -12.72 -11.65 -9.25
CA ALA A 268 -11.77 -11.44 -10.34
C ALA A 268 -11.68 -12.64 -11.28
N ALA A 269 -11.75 -13.88 -10.75
CA ALA A 269 -11.72 -15.09 -11.56
C ALA A 269 -12.99 -15.31 -12.42
N LYS A 270 -14.09 -14.64 -12.13
CA LYS A 270 -15.32 -14.71 -12.97
C LYS A 270 -15.28 -13.77 -14.17
N GLU A 271 -14.34 -12.84 -14.21
CA GLU A 271 -14.15 -11.89 -15.30
C GLU A 271 -13.06 -12.34 -16.32
N THR A 272 -12.37 -13.44 -16.02
CA THR A 272 -11.52 -14.20 -16.95
C THR A 272 -12.36 -15.19 -17.74
#